data_6597dc5cd77123a5b90e431116c18b10
#
_entry.id   6597dc5cd77123a5b90e431116c18b10
#
_cell.length_a   1.000
_cell.length_b   1.000
_cell.length_c   1.000
_cell.angle_alpha   90.00
_cell.angle_beta   90.00
_cell.angle_gamma   90.00
#
_symmetry.space_group_name_H-M   'P 1'
#
loop_
_entity.id
_entity.type
_entity.pdbx_description
1 polymer ?
#
loop_
_entity_poly.entity_id
_entity_poly.type
_entity_poly.pdbx_seq_one_letter_code
_entity_poly.pdbx_strand_id
1 'polypeptide(L)'
;MSENPDEPIDTPSGLAEATSQTGPSTGDATFQVRFSKFGSGSRAPNSFNLARGGEIKISGDALIIHAFQREMWLFGSRIELAFARAHVTDVSQLGNFVSLRIVRPSQDLETLGFWTQNEGDAKNIVQALPSTMSAAGIAVKEYEAQLKLLDRGDYATKALVAANILFFGAAGLAGAGFFVPNAEVLQAWGTNFGPLTTDGQWWRLVTSMFLHFGVFHVALNMWALYVGGRLAERLFGAWAFVLIYFSSGLGGSLSSLLWNPAINSAGASGAIFGVYGAMLAFFLRKHSAIPAAIINQQRWSGVAFIGFNLMNGFSHAGIDNAAHIGGLSVGFVMGLVLARPLGLEARTRIGATSFYMRGGITALSLIGLIFVALRFSPASNAADQRFRRDIRAMTESETIARKSANEAFEQLRNHQITGREFAARINNDVLPRWAMIQKSFERDRVDDDSKLKPLWELLNDYSESRLAAFQLFESAGRTGKTADFKAAQAKVDQGDIDLKLMRDLNQGREK
;
A
#
# COMPACT_ATOMS: atom_id res chain seq x y z
N MET A 1 50.61 -49.99 45.54
CA MET A 1 49.74 -50.68 44.65
C MET A 1 49.26 -49.60 43.69
N SER A 2 49.97 -49.16 42.75
CA SER A 2 50.44 -49.55 41.41
C SER A 2 49.31 -50.09 40.57
N GLU A 3 48.64 -49.17 39.79
CA GLU A 3 47.96 -49.54 38.58
C GLU A 3 48.41 -48.59 37.45
N ASN A 4 48.64 -49.22 36.36
CA ASN A 4 49.40 -48.87 35.18
C ASN A 4 48.55 -47.95 34.24
N PRO A 5 49.12 -46.91 33.64
CA PRO A 5 48.43 -46.10 32.66
C PRO A 5 48.95 -46.42 31.25
N ASP A 6 48.39 -47.44 30.59
CA ASP A 6 48.58 -47.66 29.15
C ASP A 6 47.53 -48.65 28.61
N GLU A 7 46.33 -48.13 28.36
CA GLU A 7 45.41 -48.74 27.38
C GLU A 7 44.99 -47.70 26.32
N PRO A 8 45.12 -48.00 25.05
CA PRO A 8 44.75 -47.05 23.97
C PRO A 8 43.22 -47.01 23.77
N ILE A 9 42.66 -45.79 23.77
CA ILE A 9 41.29 -45.54 23.47
C ILE A 9 41.02 -45.91 22.01
N ASP A 10 40.19 -46.92 21.79
CA ASP A 10 39.66 -47.35 20.51
C ASP A 10 38.84 -46.20 19.89
N THR A 11 39.35 -45.65 18.80
CA THR A 11 38.57 -44.78 17.91
C THR A 11 37.70 -45.64 16.99
N PRO A 12 36.39 -45.42 16.93
CA PRO A 12 35.56 -46.12 15.95
C PRO A 12 35.88 -45.57 14.55
N SER A 13 36.68 -46.28 13.80
CA SER A 13 36.82 -46.19 12.36
C SER A 13 35.54 -46.72 11.72
N GLY A 14 34.64 -45.79 11.40
CA GLY A 14 33.40 -46.07 10.69
C GLY A 14 33.08 -44.92 9.72
N LEU A 15 34.04 -44.56 8.86
CA LEU A 15 33.73 -43.91 7.60
C LEU A 15 33.02 -44.95 6.73
N ALA A 16 31.69 -44.92 6.78
CA ALA A 16 30.87 -45.61 5.80
C ALA A 16 31.20 -45.04 4.42
N GLU A 17 31.89 -45.85 3.62
CA GLU A 17 31.99 -45.68 2.19
C GLU A 17 30.55 -45.50 1.64
N ALA A 18 30.23 -44.29 1.23
CA ALA A 18 29.08 -44.03 0.44
C ALA A 18 29.26 -44.75 -0.91
N THR A 19 28.73 -46.00 -0.95
CA THR A 19 28.59 -46.70 -2.22
C THR A 19 27.78 -45.82 -3.14
N SER A 20 28.47 -45.23 -4.12
CA SER A 20 27.87 -44.55 -5.27
C SER A 20 27.02 -45.58 -6.01
N GLN A 21 25.71 -45.58 -5.78
CA GLN A 21 24.81 -46.19 -6.73
C GLN A 21 24.90 -45.39 -8.04
N THR A 22 25.79 -45.80 -8.90
CA THR A 22 25.76 -45.44 -10.31
C THR A 22 24.48 -45.98 -10.87
N GLY A 23 23.55 -45.11 -11.16
CA GLY A 23 22.33 -45.45 -11.92
C GLY A 23 22.71 -46.11 -13.25
N PRO A 24 21.79 -46.81 -13.92
CA PRO A 24 22.06 -47.55 -15.13
C PRO A 24 22.71 -46.60 -16.16
N SER A 25 23.74 -47.12 -16.88
CA SER A 25 24.43 -46.42 -17.98
C SER A 25 23.40 -46.15 -19.10
N THR A 26 22.76 -45.00 -19.03
CA THR A 26 21.89 -44.55 -20.11
C THR A 26 22.78 -44.04 -21.24
N GLY A 27 22.57 -44.54 -22.44
CA GLY A 27 23.17 -44.01 -23.66
C GLY A 27 22.88 -42.49 -23.80
N ASP A 28 23.63 -41.83 -24.65
CA ASP A 28 23.47 -40.40 -24.94
C ASP A 28 22.00 -40.06 -25.21
N ALA A 29 21.42 -39.17 -24.43
CA ALA A 29 20.06 -38.72 -24.61
C ALA A 29 20.05 -37.18 -24.76
N THR A 30 19.27 -36.72 -25.73
CA THR A 30 19.16 -35.32 -26.11
C THR A 30 17.71 -34.86 -26.03
N PHE A 31 17.46 -33.76 -25.38
CA PHE A 31 16.10 -33.23 -25.12
C PHE A 31 16.00 -31.78 -25.59
N GLN A 32 14.99 -31.47 -26.38
CA GLN A 32 14.64 -30.08 -26.72
C GLN A 32 13.90 -29.45 -25.56
N VAL A 33 14.38 -28.27 -25.14
CA VAL A 33 13.88 -27.61 -23.94
C VAL A 33 13.60 -26.12 -24.15
N ARG A 34 12.78 -25.56 -23.28
CA ARG A 34 12.51 -24.14 -23.22
C ARG A 34 12.90 -23.61 -21.85
N PHE A 35 13.96 -22.83 -21.76
CA PHE A 35 14.47 -22.31 -20.51
C PHE A 35 13.51 -21.31 -19.85
N SER A 36 13.48 -21.32 -18.52
CA SER A 36 12.76 -20.33 -17.73
C SER A 36 13.41 -18.94 -17.90
N LYS A 37 12.64 -17.88 -17.61
CA LYS A 37 13.20 -16.52 -17.67
C LYS A 37 14.27 -16.31 -16.60
N PHE A 38 15.27 -15.50 -16.92
CA PHE A 38 16.21 -14.96 -15.94
C PHE A 38 15.48 -14.03 -14.96
N GLY A 39 15.69 -14.20 -13.64
CA GLY A 39 15.16 -13.35 -12.61
C GLY A 39 13.91 -13.87 -11.88
N SER A 40 13.48 -13.11 -10.88
CA SER A 40 12.37 -13.44 -9.98
C SER A 40 11.02 -13.48 -10.71
N GLY A 41 10.24 -14.52 -10.48
CA GLY A 41 8.88 -14.66 -11.00
C GLY A 41 8.59 -15.98 -11.71
N SER A 42 9.57 -16.82 -11.95
CA SER A 42 9.37 -18.20 -12.38
C SER A 42 9.50 -19.17 -11.20
N ARG A 43 8.86 -20.35 -11.31
CA ARG A 43 8.93 -21.42 -10.29
C ARG A 43 10.35 -21.86 -9.92
N ALA A 44 11.33 -21.63 -10.84
CA ALA A 44 12.75 -21.69 -10.59
C ALA A 44 13.45 -20.65 -11.49
N PRO A 45 14.17 -19.67 -10.91
CA PRO A 45 14.90 -18.69 -11.67
C PRO A 45 16.05 -19.37 -12.44
N ASN A 46 16.32 -18.88 -13.65
CA ASN A 46 17.49 -19.33 -14.43
C ASN A 46 18.65 -18.39 -14.14
N SER A 47 19.73 -18.91 -13.57
CA SER A 47 20.93 -18.13 -13.22
C SER A 47 21.82 -17.82 -14.45
N PHE A 48 21.57 -18.47 -15.59
CA PHE A 48 22.48 -18.44 -16.75
C PHE A 48 22.10 -17.44 -17.85
N ASN A 49 21.04 -16.66 -17.67
CA ASN A 49 20.52 -15.72 -18.69
C ASN A 49 20.31 -16.34 -20.10
N LEU A 50 19.76 -17.56 -20.14
CA LEU A 50 19.52 -18.29 -21.38
C LEU A 50 18.30 -17.79 -22.13
N ALA A 51 18.35 -17.81 -23.48
CA ALA A 51 17.18 -17.57 -24.32
C ALA A 51 16.17 -18.73 -24.20
N ARG A 52 14.94 -18.52 -24.69
CA ARG A 52 13.81 -19.43 -24.43
C ARG A 52 13.99 -20.84 -24.99
N GLY A 53 14.71 -21.04 -26.10
CA GLY A 53 14.89 -22.35 -26.76
C GLY A 53 16.29 -22.86 -26.61
N GLY A 54 16.45 -24.17 -26.46
CA GLY A 54 17.74 -24.84 -26.42
C GLY A 54 17.62 -26.35 -26.29
N GLU A 55 18.72 -26.97 -26.02
CA GLU A 55 18.86 -28.43 -25.97
C GLU A 55 19.66 -28.82 -24.74
N ILE A 56 19.23 -29.90 -24.11
CA ILE A 56 19.95 -30.54 -22.98
C ILE A 56 20.34 -31.93 -23.42
N LYS A 57 21.67 -32.21 -23.41
CA LYS A 57 22.22 -33.53 -23.68
C LYS A 57 22.80 -34.12 -22.40
N ILE A 58 22.40 -35.34 -22.09
CA ILE A 58 22.97 -36.13 -21.01
C ILE A 58 23.82 -37.22 -21.68
N SER A 59 25.14 -37.18 -21.48
CA SER A 59 26.08 -38.07 -22.15
C SER A 59 27.12 -38.54 -21.14
N GLY A 60 27.15 -39.84 -20.83
CA GLY A 60 28.01 -40.38 -19.80
C GLY A 60 27.90 -39.66 -18.47
N ASP A 61 29.00 -39.09 -17.99
CA ASP A 61 29.04 -38.33 -16.71
C ASP A 61 28.81 -36.82 -16.89
N ALA A 62 28.39 -36.36 -18.08
CA ALA A 62 28.20 -34.95 -18.36
C ALA A 62 26.75 -34.57 -18.62
N LEU A 63 26.38 -33.39 -18.13
CA LEU A 63 25.19 -32.63 -18.50
C LEU A 63 25.64 -31.48 -19.38
N ILE A 64 25.25 -31.49 -20.66
CA ILE A 64 25.64 -30.49 -21.65
C ILE A 64 24.40 -29.69 -22.05
N ILE A 65 24.52 -28.37 -22.02
CA ILE A 65 23.44 -27.43 -22.31
C ILE A 65 23.86 -26.61 -23.53
N HIS A 66 23.17 -26.78 -24.65
CA HIS A 66 23.30 -25.93 -25.81
C HIS A 66 22.19 -24.88 -25.79
N ALA A 67 22.55 -23.63 -25.69
CA ALA A 67 21.60 -22.54 -25.58
C ALA A 67 22.12 -21.26 -26.22
N PHE A 68 21.24 -20.29 -26.33
CA PHE A 68 21.62 -18.93 -26.69
C PHE A 68 21.65 -18.10 -25.42
N GLN A 69 22.80 -17.58 -25.04
CA GLN A 69 22.94 -16.67 -23.88
C GLN A 69 22.78 -15.23 -24.34
N ARG A 70 21.95 -14.45 -23.62
CA ARG A 70 21.78 -13.03 -23.89
C ARG A 70 22.80 -12.22 -23.10
N GLU A 71 23.59 -11.43 -23.80
CA GLU A 71 24.57 -10.50 -23.21
C GLU A 71 23.99 -9.12 -22.98
N MET A 72 23.13 -8.65 -23.91
CA MET A 72 22.33 -7.42 -23.82
C MET A 72 20.97 -7.63 -24.49
N TRP A 73 20.09 -6.66 -24.39
CA TRP A 73 18.68 -6.76 -24.82
C TRP A 73 18.47 -7.28 -26.27
N LEU A 74 19.41 -7.00 -27.16
CA LEU A 74 19.35 -7.39 -28.58
C LEU A 74 20.49 -8.31 -29.02
N PHE A 75 21.54 -8.53 -28.23
CA PHE A 75 22.72 -9.29 -28.58
C PHE A 75 22.91 -10.49 -27.67
N GLY A 76 23.47 -11.56 -28.22
CA GLY A 76 23.83 -12.76 -27.50
C GLY A 76 24.53 -13.75 -28.40
N SER A 77 25.11 -14.78 -27.84
CA SER A 77 25.88 -15.81 -28.50
C SER A 77 25.34 -17.21 -28.23
N ARG A 78 25.59 -18.15 -29.15
CA ARG A 78 25.41 -19.58 -28.85
C ARG A 78 26.49 -20.01 -27.87
N ILE A 79 26.07 -20.66 -26.79
CA ILE A 79 26.97 -21.21 -25.78
C ILE A 79 26.72 -22.69 -25.59
N GLU A 80 27.78 -23.37 -25.22
CA GLU A 80 27.75 -24.72 -24.67
C GLU A 80 28.24 -24.66 -23.22
N LEU A 81 27.40 -25.15 -22.31
CA LEU A 81 27.77 -25.30 -20.91
C LEU A 81 27.82 -26.79 -20.58
N ALA A 82 28.97 -27.27 -20.14
CA ALA A 82 29.17 -28.65 -19.75
C ALA A 82 29.43 -28.73 -18.24
N PHE A 83 28.70 -29.59 -17.55
CA PHE A 83 28.81 -29.82 -16.13
C PHE A 83 28.95 -31.33 -15.87
N ALA A 84 29.79 -31.72 -14.91
CA ALA A 84 29.79 -33.08 -14.43
C ALA A 84 28.43 -33.40 -13.75
N ARG A 85 27.86 -34.56 -14.04
CA ARG A 85 26.58 -35.00 -13.43
C ARG A 85 26.66 -35.01 -11.92
N ALA A 86 27.81 -35.33 -11.33
CA ALA A 86 28.05 -35.28 -9.90
C ALA A 86 27.87 -33.89 -9.28
N HIS A 87 27.96 -32.81 -10.09
CA HIS A 87 27.71 -31.42 -9.65
C HIS A 87 26.24 -31.02 -9.75
N VAL A 88 25.37 -31.89 -10.29
CA VAL A 88 23.93 -31.61 -10.39
C VAL A 88 23.25 -32.10 -9.12
N THR A 89 22.49 -31.23 -8.49
CA THR A 89 21.76 -31.52 -7.26
C THR A 89 20.35 -30.93 -7.33
N ASP A 90 19.50 -31.26 -6.36
CA ASP A 90 18.18 -30.66 -6.17
C ASP A 90 17.30 -30.77 -7.41
N VAL A 91 17.38 -31.89 -8.12
CA VAL A 91 16.57 -32.14 -9.31
C VAL A 91 15.12 -32.35 -8.91
N SER A 92 14.23 -31.57 -9.48
CA SER A 92 12.79 -31.68 -9.24
C SER A 92 11.96 -31.56 -10.53
N GLN A 93 10.81 -32.20 -10.54
CA GLN A 93 9.87 -32.21 -11.65
C GLN A 93 8.48 -31.75 -11.22
N LEU A 94 7.81 -30.98 -12.07
CA LEU A 94 6.41 -30.62 -11.92
C LEU A 94 5.73 -30.61 -13.30
N GLY A 95 5.06 -31.71 -13.64
CA GLY A 95 4.59 -31.94 -15.02
C GLY A 95 5.76 -31.99 -15.99
N ASN A 96 5.73 -31.18 -17.05
CA ASN A 96 6.82 -31.04 -18.00
C ASN A 96 7.90 -29.99 -17.63
N PHE A 97 7.83 -29.43 -16.43
CA PHE A 97 8.83 -28.51 -15.93
C PHE A 97 9.86 -29.23 -15.05
N VAL A 98 11.14 -29.01 -15.35
CA VAL A 98 12.26 -29.53 -14.57
C VAL A 98 13.05 -28.35 -14.01
N SER A 99 13.44 -28.47 -12.74
CA SER A 99 14.41 -27.58 -12.13
C SER A 99 15.53 -28.37 -11.48
N LEU A 100 16.74 -27.85 -11.55
CA LEU A 100 17.92 -28.43 -10.95
C LEU A 100 18.88 -27.34 -10.49
N ARG A 101 19.80 -27.71 -9.62
CA ARG A 101 20.90 -26.84 -9.20
C ARG A 101 22.24 -27.44 -9.60
N ILE A 102 23.17 -26.56 -9.93
CA ILE A 102 24.51 -26.92 -10.34
C ILE A 102 25.46 -26.31 -9.31
N VAL A 103 26.29 -27.16 -8.69
CA VAL A 103 27.33 -26.75 -7.74
C VAL A 103 28.58 -26.42 -8.54
N ARG A 104 29.03 -25.16 -8.50
CA ARG A 104 30.31 -24.77 -9.10
C ARG A 104 31.50 -25.13 -8.19
N PRO A 105 32.72 -25.19 -8.72
CA PRO A 105 33.94 -25.38 -7.91
C PRO A 105 34.10 -24.33 -6.80
N SER A 106 33.56 -23.12 -6.97
CA SER A 106 33.48 -22.06 -5.94
C SER A 106 32.45 -22.32 -4.85
N GLN A 107 31.76 -23.47 -4.88
CA GLN A 107 30.61 -23.82 -4.01
C GLN A 107 29.36 -22.94 -4.22
N ASP A 108 29.32 -22.09 -5.21
CA ASP A 108 28.15 -21.35 -5.59
C ASP A 108 27.11 -22.28 -6.23
N LEU A 109 25.84 -22.06 -5.86
CA LEU A 109 24.71 -22.82 -6.39
C LEU A 109 24.02 -22.01 -7.47
N GLU A 110 24.04 -22.52 -8.69
CA GLU A 110 23.30 -21.96 -9.82
C GLU A 110 22.04 -22.77 -10.10
N THR A 111 20.94 -22.08 -10.33
CA THR A 111 19.64 -22.72 -10.60
C THR A 111 19.37 -22.71 -12.09
N LEU A 112 18.93 -23.83 -12.62
CA LEU A 112 18.45 -24.00 -14.00
C LEU A 112 17.01 -24.53 -13.97
N GLY A 113 16.08 -23.80 -14.59
CA GLY A 113 14.72 -24.23 -14.79
C GLY A 113 14.34 -24.24 -16.26
N PHE A 114 13.65 -25.28 -16.73
CA PHE A 114 13.24 -25.44 -18.11
C PHE A 114 11.98 -26.30 -18.27
N TRP A 115 11.29 -26.12 -19.36
CA TRP A 115 10.17 -26.96 -19.81
C TRP A 115 10.66 -27.89 -20.90
N THR A 116 10.28 -29.16 -20.79
CA THR A 116 10.44 -30.17 -21.85
C THR A 116 9.23 -30.16 -22.78
N GLN A 117 9.31 -30.87 -23.90
CA GLN A 117 8.20 -31.00 -24.83
C GLN A 117 6.99 -31.74 -24.23
N ASN A 118 7.25 -32.72 -23.40
CA ASN A 118 6.24 -33.54 -22.73
C ASN A 118 6.72 -33.98 -21.32
N GLU A 119 5.84 -34.55 -20.55
CA GLU A 119 6.13 -35.02 -19.19
C GLU A 119 7.04 -36.26 -19.18
N GLY A 120 7.03 -37.07 -20.23
CA GLY A 120 7.90 -38.25 -20.38
C GLY A 120 9.36 -37.84 -20.50
N ASP A 121 9.68 -36.81 -21.29
CA ASP A 121 11.04 -36.25 -21.40
C ASP A 121 11.51 -35.69 -20.06
N ALA A 122 10.64 -34.98 -19.32
CA ALA A 122 10.97 -34.48 -17.98
C ALA A 122 11.33 -35.63 -17.03
N LYS A 123 10.55 -36.70 -17.04
CA LYS A 123 10.79 -37.88 -16.22
C LYS A 123 12.11 -38.60 -16.59
N ASN A 124 12.39 -38.72 -17.88
CA ASN A 124 13.63 -39.32 -18.37
C ASN A 124 14.85 -38.50 -17.92
N ILE A 125 14.80 -37.17 -18.02
CA ILE A 125 15.88 -36.29 -17.55
C ILE A 125 16.08 -36.46 -16.05
N VAL A 126 15.01 -36.45 -15.25
CA VAL A 126 15.10 -36.57 -13.78
C VAL A 126 15.65 -37.94 -13.37
N GLN A 127 15.29 -39.01 -14.05
CA GLN A 127 15.83 -40.35 -13.79
C GLN A 127 17.30 -40.49 -14.18
N ALA A 128 17.75 -39.76 -15.20
CA ALA A 128 19.12 -39.78 -15.66
C ALA A 128 20.08 -38.93 -14.82
N LEU A 129 19.57 -38.07 -13.94
CA LEU A 129 20.37 -37.16 -13.11
C LEU A 129 20.47 -37.68 -11.66
N PRO A 130 21.51 -37.30 -10.88
CA PRO A 130 21.63 -37.71 -9.50
C PRO A 130 20.43 -37.22 -8.68
N SER A 131 19.91 -38.08 -7.79
CA SER A 131 18.85 -37.74 -6.83
C SER A 131 19.39 -37.05 -5.55
N THR A 132 20.67 -36.69 -5.55
CA THR A 132 21.32 -36.04 -4.40
C THR A 132 20.78 -34.64 -4.18
N MET A 133 20.58 -34.28 -2.90
CA MET A 133 20.19 -32.93 -2.51
C MET A 133 21.38 -32.22 -1.86
N SER A 134 21.61 -30.98 -2.26
CA SER A 134 22.57 -30.11 -1.56
C SER A 134 22.07 -29.77 -0.15
N ALA A 135 22.99 -29.41 0.75
CA ALA A 135 22.60 -28.92 2.08
C ALA A 135 21.63 -27.74 1.99
N ALA A 136 21.82 -26.86 1.01
CA ALA A 136 20.90 -25.75 0.75
C ALA A 136 19.52 -26.24 0.26
N GLY A 137 19.48 -27.27 -0.60
CA GLY A 137 18.24 -27.90 -1.06
C GLY A 137 17.47 -28.58 0.06
N ILE A 138 18.17 -29.32 0.92
CA ILE A 138 17.57 -29.92 2.13
C ILE A 138 16.96 -28.83 3.01
N ALA A 139 17.71 -27.75 3.30
CA ALA A 139 17.21 -26.64 4.11
C ALA A 139 15.98 -25.94 3.49
N VAL A 140 15.93 -25.77 2.15
CA VAL A 140 14.75 -25.23 1.46
C VAL A 140 13.55 -26.17 1.60
N LYS A 141 13.75 -27.47 1.42
CA LYS A 141 12.68 -28.48 1.57
C LYS A 141 12.15 -28.56 2.99
N GLU A 142 13.03 -28.49 3.99
CA GLU A 142 12.63 -28.41 5.39
C GLU A 142 11.82 -27.13 5.68
N TYR A 143 12.28 -25.99 5.16
CA TYR A 143 11.54 -24.73 5.28
C TYR A 143 10.15 -24.83 4.65
N GLU A 144 10.02 -25.38 3.45
CA GLU A 144 8.73 -25.58 2.78
C GLU A 144 7.83 -26.53 3.56
N ALA A 145 8.39 -27.62 4.09
CA ALA A 145 7.65 -28.55 4.94
C ALA A 145 7.15 -27.88 6.22
N GLN A 146 7.98 -27.04 6.87
CA GLN A 146 7.58 -26.27 8.04
C GLN A 146 6.48 -25.26 7.69
N LEU A 147 6.59 -24.54 6.57
CA LEU A 147 5.53 -23.64 6.11
C LEU A 147 4.23 -24.39 5.83
N LYS A 148 4.29 -25.59 5.27
CA LYS A 148 3.12 -26.43 5.02
C LYS A 148 2.44 -26.87 6.32
N LEU A 149 3.22 -27.20 7.37
CA LEU A 149 2.68 -27.52 8.69
C LEU A 149 2.02 -26.32 9.38
N LEU A 150 2.47 -25.10 9.06
CA LEU A 150 1.87 -23.85 9.56
C LEU A 150 0.67 -23.39 8.74
N ASP A 151 0.44 -23.98 7.57
CA ASP A 151 -0.68 -23.64 6.69
C ASP A 151 -2.00 -24.16 7.26
N ARG A 152 -2.71 -23.30 7.97
CA ARG A 152 -4.05 -23.54 8.49
C ARG A 152 -5.14 -22.98 7.56
N GLY A 153 -4.80 -22.69 6.31
CA GLY A 153 -5.61 -21.97 5.36
C GLY A 153 -5.35 -20.45 5.38
N ASP A 154 -5.82 -19.77 4.36
CA ASP A 154 -5.70 -18.34 4.14
C ASP A 154 -7.04 -17.61 4.33
N TYR A 155 -7.78 -18.03 5.36
CA TYR A 155 -9.17 -17.59 5.59
C TYR A 155 -9.26 -16.11 5.94
N ALA A 156 -8.35 -15.58 6.78
CA ALA A 156 -8.36 -14.18 7.16
C ALA A 156 -7.98 -13.29 5.96
N THR A 157 -7.02 -13.71 5.16
CA THR A 157 -6.65 -13.02 3.91
C THR A 157 -7.84 -12.97 2.95
N LYS A 158 -8.50 -14.10 2.71
CA LYS A 158 -9.68 -14.17 1.84
C LYS A 158 -10.85 -13.34 2.38
N ALA A 159 -11.10 -13.38 3.67
CA ALA A 159 -12.14 -12.57 4.31
C ALA A 159 -11.89 -11.07 4.15
N LEU A 160 -10.65 -10.61 4.35
CA LEU A 160 -10.29 -9.20 4.15
C LEU A 160 -10.39 -8.79 2.68
N VAL A 161 -9.96 -9.64 1.74
CA VAL A 161 -10.14 -9.39 0.30
C VAL A 161 -11.62 -9.30 -0.05
N ALA A 162 -12.43 -10.26 0.40
CA ALA A 162 -13.87 -10.27 0.15
C ALA A 162 -14.56 -9.03 0.75
N ALA A 163 -14.21 -8.63 1.98
CA ALA A 163 -14.76 -7.43 2.61
C ALA A 163 -14.46 -6.17 1.77
N ASN A 164 -13.20 -5.99 1.33
CA ASN A 164 -12.83 -4.85 0.50
C ASN A 164 -13.58 -4.82 -0.85
N ILE A 165 -13.74 -5.98 -1.51
CA ILE A 165 -14.49 -6.09 -2.77
C ILE A 165 -15.98 -5.77 -2.54
N LEU A 166 -16.58 -6.26 -1.45
CA LEU A 166 -17.98 -6.00 -1.11
C LEU A 166 -18.22 -4.52 -0.83
N PHE A 167 -17.36 -3.86 -0.05
CA PHE A 167 -17.45 -2.43 0.21
C PHE A 167 -17.27 -1.60 -1.06
N PHE A 168 -16.32 -1.97 -1.93
CA PHE A 168 -16.13 -1.33 -3.23
C PHE A 168 -17.35 -1.48 -4.12
N GLY A 169 -17.92 -2.69 -4.20
CA GLY A 169 -19.14 -2.95 -4.96
C GLY A 169 -20.34 -2.16 -4.44
N ALA A 170 -20.55 -2.16 -3.13
CA ALA A 170 -21.65 -1.43 -2.49
C ALA A 170 -21.54 0.08 -2.68
N ALA A 171 -20.35 0.67 -2.47
CA ALA A 171 -20.12 2.10 -2.71
C ALA A 171 -20.29 2.46 -4.20
N GLY A 172 -19.81 1.61 -5.10
CA GLY A 172 -19.95 1.80 -6.54
C GLY A 172 -21.41 1.83 -7.00
N LEU A 173 -22.23 0.91 -6.49
CA LEU A 173 -23.69 0.85 -6.73
C LEU A 173 -24.43 2.04 -6.11
N ALA A 174 -23.92 2.57 -5.01
CA ALA A 174 -24.46 3.78 -4.36
C ALA A 174 -24.03 5.10 -5.05
N GLY A 175 -23.37 5.04 -6.21
CA GLY A 175 -23.02 6.22 -7.00
C GLY A 175 -21.57 6.67 -6.84
N ALA A 176 -20.71 5.94 -6.10
CA ALA A 176 -19.29 6.26 -6.04
C ALA A 176 -18.55 6.05 -7.37
N GLY A 177 -19.14 5.29 -8.31
CA GLY A 177 -18.54 4.96 -9.59
C GLY A 177 -17.44 3.90 -9.51
N PHE A 178 -17.32 3.08 -10.57
CA PHE A 178 -16.33 2.00 -10.62
C PHE A 178 -15.03 2.43 -11.32
N PHE A 179 -15.12 3.21 -12.39
CA PHE A 179 -13.97 3.63 -13.21
C PHE A 179 -13.60 5.10 -12.99
N VAL A 180 -14.60 5.96 -12.82
CA VAL A 180 -14.43 7.37 -12.50
C VAL A 180 -14.99 7.60 -11.10
N PRO A 181 -14.13 7.69 -10.08
CA PRO A 181 -14.57 7.76 -8.69
C PRO A 181 -15.21 9.13 -8.37
N ASN A 182 -16.38 9.10 -7.74
CA ASN A 182 -17.01 10.27 -7.14
C ASN A 182 -16.50 10.44 -5.70
N ALA A 183 -15.64 11.43 -5.51
CA ALA A 183 -14.99 11.68 -4.22
C ALA A 183 -15.98 12.09 -3.11
N GLU A 184 -17.08 12.77 -3.45
CA GLU A 184 -18.10 13.21 -2.49
C GLU A 184 -18.90 12.02 -1.94
N VAL A 185 -19.32 11.11 -2.83
CA VAL A 185 -20.00 9.88 -2.43
C VAL A 185 -19.07 9.03 -1.56
N LEU A 186 -17.80 8.85 -1.95
CA LEU A 186 -16.83 8.12 -1.14
C LEU A 186 -16.60 8.80 0.21
N GLN A 187 -16.60 10.13 0.27
CA GLN A 187 -16.49 10.87 1.52
C GLN A 187 -17.72 10.64 2.42
N ALA A 188 -18.92 10.61 1.85
CA ALA A 188 -20.13 10.26 2.58
C ALA A 188 -20.08 8.82 3.13
N TRP A 189 -19.45 7.89 2.38
CA TRP A 189 -19.23 6.49 2.79
C TRP A 189 -18.15 6.32 3.86
N GLY A 190 -17.32 7.33 4.12
CA GLY A 190 -16.39 7.33 5.25
C GLY A 190 -14.91 7.24 4.90
N THR A 191 -14.47 7.93 3.84
CA THR A 191 -13.03 8.17 3.64
C THR A 191 -12.45 8.98 4.79
N ASN A 192 -11.16 8.81 5.07
CA ASN A 192 -10.46 9.57 6.09
C ASN A 192 -10.15 10.97 5.56
N PHE A 193 -10.89 11.95 6.06
CA PHE A 193 -10.77 13.36 5.73
C PHE A 193 -10.73 14.17 7.02
N GLY A 194 -9.64 14.89 7.27
CA GLY A 194 -9.39 15.56 8.54
C GLY A 194 -10.55 16.41 9.04
N PRO A 195 -11.13 17.29 8.22
CA PRO A 195 -12.28 18.13 8.62
C PRO A 195 -13.50 17.38 9.14
N LEU A 196 -13.65 16.11 8.80
CA LEU A 196 -14.74 15.25 9.29
C LEU A 196 -14.25 14.29 10.37
N THR A 197 -13.08 13.68 10.16
CA THR A 197 -12.55 12.67 11.08
C THR A 197 -12.25 13.29 12.45
N THR A 198 -11.58 14.45 12.50
CA THR A 198 -11.24 15.12 13.77
C THR A 198 -12.42 15.86 14.40
N ASP A 199 -13.49 16.12 13.66
CA ASP A 199 -14.76 16.68 14.15
C ASP A 199 -15.74 15.58 14.63
N GLY A 200 -15.20 14.54 15.27
CA GLY A 200 -15.96 13.48 15.94
C GLY A 200 -16.28 12.25 15.11
N GLN A 201 -15.97 12.20 13.80
CA GLN A 201 -16.25 11.04 12.95
C GLN A 201 -15.06 10.07 12.89
N TRP A 202 -14.53 9.68 14.06
CA TRP A 202 -13.34 8.82 14.22
C TRP A 202 -13.49 7.43 13.58
N TRP A 203 -14.71 6.97 13.35
CA TRP A 203 -15.01 5.72 12.64
C TRP A 203 -14.43 5.70 11.20
N ARG A 204 -14.18 6.87 10.61
CA ARG A 204 -13.55 7.02 9.30
C ARG A 204 -12.13 6.48 9.23
N LEU A 205 -11.42 6.40 10.35
CA LEU A 205 -10.11 5.77 10.45
C LEU A 205 -10.17 4.28 10.05
N VAL A 206 -11.31 3.62 10.30
CA VAL A 206 -11.51 2.21 9.95
C VAL A 206 -12.19 2.05 8.59
N THR A 207 -13.26 2.80 8.31
CA THR A 207 -14.01 2.63 7.06
C THR A 207 -13.20 2.99 5.83
N SER A 208 -12.32 3.98 5.94
CA SER A 208 -11.42 4.38 4.86
C SER A 208 -10.54 3.24 4.37
N MET A 209 -10.21 2.26 5.24
CA MET A 209 -9.40 1.09 4.89
C MET A 209 -10.09 0.15 3.89
N PHE A 210 -11.42 0.27 3.70
CA PHE A 210 -12.22 -0.59 2.82
C PHE A 210 -12.76 0.14 1.59
N LEU A 211 -12.57 1.45 1.50
CA LEU A 211 -13.02 2.27 0.37
C LEU A 211 -11.89 2.46 -0.64
N HIS A 212 -12.23 2.53 -1.94
CA HIS A 212 -11.23 2.62 -3.00
C HIS A 212 -11.64 3.60 -4.11
N PHE A 213 -10.66 4.33 -4.61
CA PHE A 213 -10.83 5.25 -5.74
C PHE A 213 -10.70 4.50 -7.09
N GLY A 214 -11.72 3.71 -7.44
CA GLY A 214 -11.86 3.03 -8.72
C GLY A 214 -11.26 1.63 -8.79
N VAL A 215 -11.59 0.92 -9.89
CA VAL A 215 -11.33 -0.51 -10.09
C VAL A 215 -9.84 -0.86 -10.09
N PHE A 216 -8.99 -0.02 -10.68
CA PHE A 216 -7.54 -0.29 -10.69
C PHE A 216 -6.93 -0.21 -9.30
N HIS A 217 -7.40 0.76 -8.49
CA HIS A 217 -6.94 0.91 -7.11
C HIS A 217 -7.31 -0.31 -6.26
N VAL A 218 -8.57 -0.76 -6.28
CA VAL A 218 -8.97 -1.96 -5.52
C VAL A 218 -8.28 -3.21 -6.05
N ALA A 219 -8.14 -3.37 -7.37
CA ALA A 219 -7.52 -4.56 -7.96
C ALA A 219 -6.05 -4.72 -7.53
N LEU A 220 -5.26 -3.64 -7.58
CA LEU A 220 -3.87 -3.66 -7.15
C LEU A 220 -3.73 -3.91 -5.63
N ASN A 221 -4.59 -3.28 -4.82
CA ASN A 221 -4.63 -3.54 -3.39
C ASN A 221 -4.97 -5.00 -3.08
N MET A 222 -6.00 -5.55 -3.72
CA MET A 222 -6.42 -6.94 -3.48
C MET A 222 -5.37 -7.94 -3.95
N TRP A 223 -4.71 -7.68 -5.08
CA TRP A 223 -3.58 -8.49 -5.51
C TRP A 223 -2.44 -8.48 -4.49
N ALA A 224 -2.03 -7.30 -4.02
CA ALA A 224 -0.97 -7.16 -3.03
C ALA A 224 -1.36 -7.79 -1.69
N LEU A 225 -2.62 -7.60 -1.23
CA LEU A 225 -3.14 -8.21 -0.02
C LEU A 225 -3.19 -9.75 -0.14
N TYR A 226 -3.65 -10.28 -1.28
CA TYR A 226 -3.73 -11.72 -1.49
C TYR A 226 -2.34 -12.37 -1.48
N VAL A 227 -1.37 -11.79 -2.19
CA VAL A 227 0.00 -12.33 -2.27
C VAL A 227 0.73 -12.19 -0.92
N GLY A 228 0.78 -11.00 -0.37
CA GLY A 228 1.48 -10.72 0.89
C GLY A 228 0.75 -11.27 2.11
N GLY A 229 -0.56 -11.15 2.13
CA GLY A 229 -1.41 -11.60 3.24
C GLY A 229 -1.32 -13.11 3.47
N ARG A 230 -1.38 -13.92 2.42
CA ARG A 230 -1.23 -15.39 2.54
C ARG A 230 0.08 -15.80 3.21
N LEU A 231 1.18 -15.16 2.84
CA LEU A 231 2.46 -15.42 3.47
C LEU A 231 2.49 -14.93 4.92
N ALA A 232 2.02 -13.72 5.16
CA ALA A 232 1.94 -13.15 6.50
C ALA A 232 1.04 -14.00 7.43
N GLU A 233 -0.14 -14.43 6.95
CA GLU A 233 -1.05 -15.27 7.72
C GLU A 233 -0.41 -16.62 8.11
N ARG A 234 0.39 -17.24 7.23
CA ARG A 234 1.17 -18.44 7.54
C ARG A 234 2.27 -18.17 8.59
N LEU A 235 3.01 -17.07 8.42
CA LEU A 235 4.13 -16.73 9.30
C LEU A 235 3.65 -16.35 10.71
N PHE A 236 2.65 -15.52 10.83
CA PHE A 236 2.17 -14.96 12.10
C PHE A 236 0.97 -15.70 12.69
N GLY A 237 0.18 -16.36 11.86
CA GLY A 237 -1.13 -16.93 12.18
C GLY A 237 -2.26 -15.90 11.96
N ALA A 238 -3.50 -16.38 11.73
CA ALA A 238 -4.64 -15.55 11.33
C ALA A 238 -4.90 -14.34 12.26
N TRP A 239 -4.95 -14.56 13.58
CA TRP A 239 -5.21 -13.49 14.54
C TRP A 239 -4.13 -12.42 14.59
N ALA A 240 -2.84 -12.82 14.59
CA ALA A 240 -1.75 -11.86 14.57
C ALA A 240 -1.70 -11.10 13.24
N PHE A 241 -1.98 -11.76 12.12
CA PHE A 241 -2.12 -11.13 10.81
C PHE A 241 -3.23 -10.08 10.79
N VAL A 242 -4.42 -10.41 11.31
CA VAL A 242 -5.54 -9.47 11.43
C VAL A 242 -5.18 -8.29 12.33
N LEU A 243 -4.51 -8.55 13.48
CA LEU A 243 -4.04 -7.50 14.38
C LEU A 243 -3.03 -6.58 13.68
N ILE A 244 -2.07 -7.12 12.95
CA ILE A 244 -1.10 -6.35 12.14
C ILE A 244 -1.85 -5.50 11.11
N TYR A 245 -2.78 -6.08 10.36
CA TYR A 245 -3.54 -5.39 9.32
C TYR A 245 -4.28 -4.18 9.89
N PHE A 246 -5.11 -4.37 10.91
CA PHE A 246 -5.91 -3.28 11.48
C PHE A 246 -5.07 -2.24 12.22
N SER A 247 -4.06 -2.66 13.00
CA SER A 247 -3.17 -1.71 13.67
C SER A 247 -2.40 -0.84 12.69
N SER A 248 -1.91 -1.45 11.60
CA SER A 248 -1.19 -0.73 10.55
C SER A 248 -2.10 0.21 9.76
N GLY A 249 -3.31 -0.23 9.46
CA GLY A 249 -4.30 0.62 8.79
C GLY A 249 -4.68 1.83 9.64
N LEU A 250 -4.94 1.63 10.93
CA LEU A 250 -5.20 2.72 11.87
C LEU A 250 -3.99 3.66 12.00
N GLY A 251 -2.77 3.10 12.13
CA GLY A 251 -1.55 3.88 12.17
C GLY A 251 -1.34 4.70 10.90
N GLY A 252 -1.64 4.12 9.75
CA GLY A 252 -1.62 4.82 8.46
C GLY A 252 -2.64 5.95 8.41
N SER A 253 -3.89 5.69 8.77
CA SER A 253 -4.96 6.69 8.78
C SER A 253 -4.66 7.87 9.72
N LEU A 254 -4.10 7.61 10.90
CA LEU A 254 -3.68 8.65 11.84
C LEU A 254 -2.46 9.43 11.31
N SER A 255 -1.50 8.76 10.68
CA SER A 255 -0.33 9.43 10.06
C SER A 255 -0.72 10.32 8.89
N SER A 256 -1.73 9.92 8.11
CA SER A 256 -2.35 10.75 7.08
C SER A 256 -2.88 12.06 7.64
N LEU A 257 -3.62 12.01 8.75
CA LEU A 257 -4.14 13.20 9.43
C LEU A 257 -3.04 14.10 9.97
N LEU A 258 -1.94 13.53 10.48
CA LEU A 258 -0.80 14.31 10.99
C LEU A 258 -0.08 15.07 9.88
N TRP A 259 0.05 14.45 8.70
CA TRP A 259 0.83 15.00 7.58
C TRP A 259 0.01 15.95 6.71
N ASN A 260 -1.17 15.51 6.29
CA ASN A 260 -2.05 16.30 5.42
C ASN A 260 -3.53 16.02 5.73
N PRO A 261 -4.12 16.70 6.74
CA PRO A 261 -5.51 16.49 7.10
C PRO A 261 -6.51 16.88 6.01
N ALA A 262 -6.09 17.65 5.01
CA ALA A 262 -6.96 18.08 3.92
C ALA A 262 -7.08 17.04 2.78
N ILE A 263 -6.26 15.97 2.81
CA ILE A 263 -6.36 14.90 1.81
C ILE A 263 -7.58 14.01 2.09
N ASN A 264 -8.29 13.64 1.04
CA ASN A 264 -9.36 12.66 1.12
C ASN A 264 -8.76 11.26 0.92
N SER A 265 -8.37 10.59 2.02
CA SER A 265 -7.62 9.34 2.01
C SER A 265 -8.51 8.12 2.12
N ALA A 266 -8.30 7.13 1.26
CA ALA A 266 -8.98 5.84 1.31
C ALA A 266 -8.13 4.75 0.62
N GLY A 267 -8.30 3.52 1.08
CA GLY A 267 -7.67 2.32 0.55
C GLY A 267 -7.10 1.41 1.62
N ALA A 268 -7.02 0.13 1.31
CA ALA A 268 -6.38 -0.87 2.16
C ALA A 268 -4.85 -0.71 2.23
N SER A 269 -4.28 0.19 1.42
CA SER A 269 -2.83 0.26 1.18
C SER A 269 -2.01 0.50 2.44
N GLY A 270 -2.43 1.38 3.36
CA GLY A 270 -1.75 1.59 4.63
C GLY A 270 -1.63 0.30 5.46
N ALA A 271 -2.69 -0.49 5.53
CA ALA A 271 -2.69 -1.80 6.19
C ALA A 271 -1.79 -2.81 5.44
N ILE A 272 -1.84 -2.82 4.11
CA ILE A 272 -1.00 -3.68 3.26
C ILE A 272 0.48 -3.34 3.44
N PHE A 273 0.86 -2.06 3.43
CA PHE A 273 2.24 -1.65 3.72
C PHE A 273 2.69 -2.15 5.09
N GLY A 274 1.80 -2.13 6.08
CA GLY A 274 2.09 -2.69 7.40
C GLY A 274 2.30 -4.20 7.37
N VAL A 275 1.53 -4.95 6.61
CA VAL A 275 1.74 -6.39 6.40
C VAL A 275 3.12 -6.67 5.79
N TYR A 276 3.53 -5.91 4.77
CA TYR A 276 4.85 -6.00 4.17
C TYR A 276 5.96 -5.56 5.14
N GLY A 277 5.71 -4.52 5.96
CA GLY A 277 6.60 -4.10 7.04
C GLY A 277 6.82 -5.19 8.09
N ALA A 278 5.74 -5.86 8.50
CA ALA A 278 5.83 -6.97 9.44
C ALA A 278 6.61 -8.17 8.87
N MET A 279 6.40 -8.50 7.60
CA MET A 279 7.18 -9.54 6.92
C MET A 279 8.66 -9.15 6.81
N LEU A 280 8.95 -7.89 6.47
CA LEU A 280 10.32 -7.40 6.44
C LEU A 280 11.00 -7.53 7.81
N ALA A 281 10.32 -7.11 8.88
CA ALA A 281 10.80 -7.27 10.26
C ALA A 281 11.05 -8.74 10.61
N PHE A 282 10.14 -9.62 10.21
CA PHE A 282 10.29 -11.08 10.39
C PHE A 282 11.56 -11.59 9.72
N PHE A 283 11.78 -11.29 8.45
CA PHE A 283 12.95 -11.76 7.71
C PHE A 283 14.26 -11.05 8.08
N LEU A 284 14.23 -9.89 8.74
CA LEU A 284 15.42 -9.23 9.28
C LEU A 284 15.93 -9.89 10.56
N ARG A 285 15.10 -10.62 11.31
CA ARG A 285 15.56 -11.38 12.46
C ARG A 285 16.41 -12.57 11.99
N LYS A 286 17.38 -12.97 12.82
CA LYS A 286 18.16 -14.19 12.59
C LYS A 286 17.26 -15.41 12.84
N HIS A 287 16.91 -16.12 11.79
CA HIS A 287 16.20 -17.39 11.86
C HIS A 287 17.12 -18.50 11.36
N SER A 288 17.59 -19.36 12.25
CA SER A 288 18.45 -20.51 11.88
C SER A 288 17.74 -21.53 10.99
N ALA A 289 16.40 -21.55 11.02
CA ALA A 289 15.58 -22.50 10.26
C ALA A 289 15.17 -22.00 8.84
N ILE A 290 15.58 -20.79 8.44
CA ILE A 290 15.25 -20.26 7.11
C ILE A 290 16.51 -20.14 6.28
N PRO A 291 16.57 -20.76 5.09
CA PRO A 291 17.72 -20.65 4.20
C PRO A 291 18.01 -19.18 3.82
N ALA A 292 19.29 -18.81 3.81
CA ALA A 292 19.72 -17.44 3.51
C ALA A 292 19.21 -16.96 2.13
N ALA A 293 19.14 -17.84 1.14
CA ALA A 293 18.60 -17.52 -0.18
C ALA A 293 17.14 -17.08 -0.11
N ILE A 294 16.30 -17.77 0.69
CA ILE A 294 14.90 -17.43 0.91
C ILE A 294 14.78 -16.08 1.63
N ILE A 295 15.58 -15.89 2.70
CA ILE A 295 15.60 -14.63 3.44
C ILE A 295 15.93 -13.47 2.51
N ASN A 296 16.98 -13.58 1.72
CA ASN A 296 17.43 -12.53 0.81
C ASN A 296 16.38 -12.26 -0.28
N GLN A 297 15.79 -13.29 -0.87
CA GLN A 297 14.72 -13.14 -1.86
C GLN A 297 13.53 -12.39 -1.29
N GLN A 298 13.06 -12.76 -0.10
CA GLN A 298 11.89 -12.14 0.52
C GLN A 298 12.18 -10.69 0.95
N ARG A 299 13.38 -10.41 1.48
CA ARG A 299 13.81 -9.05 1.81
C ARG A 299 13.79 -8.15 0.59
N TRP A 300 14.46 -8.56 -0.48
CA TRP A 300 14.55 -7.75 -1.70
C TRP A 300 13.19 -7.57 -2.39
N SER A 301 12.36 -8.59 -2.42
CA SER A 301 10.98 -8.49 -2.94
C SER A 301 10.14 -7.50 -2.13
N GLY A 302 10.26 -7.55 -0.81
CA GLY A 302 9.57 -6.61 0.09
C GLY A 302 10.07 -5.18 -0.08
N VAL A 303 11.39 -4.98 -0.11
CA VAL A 303 12.01 -3.66 -0.32
C VAL A 303 11.63 -3.09 -1.69
N ALA A 304 11.67 -3.91 -2.74
CA ALA A 304 11.29 -3.49 -4.08
C ALA A 304 9.80 -3.09 -4.16
N PHE A 305 8.91 -3.87 -3.54
CA PHE A 305 7.48 -3.53 -3.47
C PHE A 305 7.28 -2.19 -2.75
N ILE A 306 7.84 -2.02 -1.56
CA ILE A 306 7.72 -0.80 -0.75
C ILE A 306 8.31 0.39 -1.52
N GLY A 307 9.54 0.26 -2.02
CA GLY A 307 10.23 1.33 -2.73
C GLY A 307 9.50 1.78 -4.00
N PHE A 308 9.06 0.83 -4.83
CA PHE A 308 8.30 1.14 -6.05
C PHE A 308 7.00 1.89 -5.74
N ASN A 309 6.23 1.42 -4.75
CA ASN A 309 4.96 2.06 -4.42
C ASN A 309 5.14 3.44 -3.77
N LEU A 310 6.16 3.64 -2.91
CA LEU A 310 6.46 4.95 -2.35
C LEU A 310 6.93 5.94 -3.43
N MET A 311 7.83 5.51 -4.34
CA MET A 311 8.26 6.35 -5.46
C MET A 311 7.08 6.75 -6.35
N ASN A 312 6.20 5.80 -6.67
CA ASN A 312 5.00 6.07 -7.42
C ASN A 312 4.07 7.06 -6.69
N GLY A 313 3.96 6.93 -5.37
CA GLY A 313 3.18 7.84 -4.53
C GLY A 313 3.74 9.26 -4.43
N PHE A 314 5.07 9.43 -4.49
CA PHE A 314 5.67 10.77 -4.57
C PHE A 314 5.54 11.41 -5.97
N SER A 315 5.40 10.57 -7.01
CA SER A 315 5.30 11.03 -8.39
C SER A 315 3.87 11.37 -8.83
N HIS A 316 2.84 10.94 -8.09
CA HIS A 316 1.45 11.11 -8.48
C HIS A 316 0.65 11.77 -7.35
N ALA A 317 0.04 12.91 -7.66
CA ALA A 317 -0.88 13.58 -6.74
C ALA A 317 -2.09 12.66 -6.44
N GLY A 318 -2.50 12.64 -5.17
CA GLY A 318 -3.64 11.83 -4.70
C GLY A 318 -3.27 10.49 -4.08
N ILE A 319 -2.00 10.08 -4.07
CA ILE A 319 -1.52 8.92 -3.30
C ILE A 319 -1.04 9.38 -1.92
N ASP A 320 -1.58 8.76 -0.88
CA ASP A 320 -1.29 9.11 0.50
C ASP A 320 -0.04 8.37 1.03
N ASN A 321 1.14 8.92 0.75
CA ASN A 321 2.39 8.36 1.24
C ASN A 321 2.53 8.42 2.77
N ALA A 322 1.88 9.35 3.44
CA ALA A 322 1.89 9.40 4.90
C ALA A 322 1.18 8.18 5.50
N ALA A 323 0.05 7.78 4.91
CA ALA A 323 -0.64 6.54 5.29
C ALA A 323 0.23 5.30 5.02
N HIS A 324 0.95 5.27 3.90
CA HIS A 324 1.86 4.16 3.57
C HIS A 324 3.01 4.05 4.58
N ILE A 325 3.70 5.15 4.87
CA ILE A 325 4.84 5.20 5.81
C ILE A 325 4.37 4.88 7.24
N GLY A 326 3.25 5.47 7.68
CA GLY A 326 2.67 5.21 9.00
C GLY A 326 2.29 3.75 9.17
N GLY A 327 1.59 3.17 8.20
CA GLY A 327 1.21 1.76 8.18
C GLY A 327 2.44 0.84 8.19
N LEU A 328 3.43 1.10 7.32
CA LEU A 328 4.69 0.38 7.25
C LEU A 328 5.41 0.36 8.61
N SER A 329 5.52 1.52 9.26
CA SER A 329 6.22 1.68 10.54
C SER A 329 5.55 0.90 11.66
N VAL A 330 4.22 1.03 11.79
CA VAL A 330 3.43 0.27 12.78
C VAL A 330 3.56 -1.23 12.51
N GLY A 331 3.39 -1.66 11.28
CA GLY A 331 3.49 -3.07 10.90
C GLY A 331 4.88 -3.64 11.13
N PHE A 332 5.94 -2.87 10.88
CA PHE A 332 7.31 -3.28 11.14
C PHE A 332 7.53 -3.55 12.63
N VAL A 333 7.11 -2.64 13.51
CA VAL A 333 7.23 -2.83 14.97
C VAL A 333 6.37 -4.01 15.44
N MET A 334 5.14 -4.13 14.92
CA MET A 334 4.29 -5.29 15.22
C MET A 334 4.94 -6.60 14.77
N GLY A 335 5.59 -6.62 13.62
CA GLY A 335 6.34 -7.76 13.11
C GLY A 335 7.51 -8.15 14.01
N LEU A 336 8.26 -7.18 14.55
CA LEU A 336 9.32 -7.46 15.52
C LEU A 336 8.79 -8.14 16.79
N VAL A 337 7.63 -7.70 17.30
CA VAL A 337 7.02 -8.23 18.53
C VAL A 337 6.36 -9.59 18.30
N LEU A 338 5.68 -9.75 17.15
CA LEU A 338 4.87 -10.93 16.82
C LEU A 338 5.61 -11.98 15.99
N ALA A 339 6.90 -11.79 15.65
CA ALA A 339 7.67 -12.82 14.98
C ALA A 339 7.90 -14.02 15.88
N ARG A 340 7.50 -15.21 15.42
CA ARG A 340 7.70 -16.51 16.09
C ARG A 340 8.65 -17.37 15.28
N PRO A 341 9.39 -18.28 15.93
CA PRO A 341 10.13 -19.34 15.21
C PRO A 341 9.20 -20.16 14.32
N LEU A 342 9.73 -20.73 13.23
CA LEU A 342 8.95 -21.58 12.33
C LEU A 342 8.65 -22.96 12.95
N GLY A 343 9.55 -23.52 13.75
CA GLY A 343 9.38 -24.83 14.39
C GLY A 343 8.21 -24.86 15.38
N LEU A 344 7.36 -25.89 15.26
CA LEU A 344 6.17 -26.06 16.11
C LEU A 344 6.52 -26.12 17.60
N GLU A 345 7.57 -26.86 18.00
CA GLU A 345 8.00 -26.96 19.38
C GLU A 345 8.46 -25.63 19.97
N ALA A 346 9.17 -24.82 19.18
CA ALA A 346 9.60 -23.48 19.60
C ALA A 346 8.41 -22.51 19.72
N ARG A 347 7.36 -22.69 18.93
CA ARG A 347 6.12 -21.91 19.04
C ARG A 347 5.29 -22.23 20.27
N THR A 348 5.26 -23.50 20.68
CA THR A 348 4.49 -23.93 21.87
C THR A 348 5.12 -23.43 23.17
N ARG A 349 6.43 -23.22 23.21
CA ARG A 349 7.14 -22.63 24.37
C ARG A 349 6.72 -21.18 24.65
N ILE A 350 6.26 -20.46 23.66
CA ILE A 350 5.73 -19.10 23.83
C ILE A 350 4.23 -19.23 24.11
N GLY A 351 3.82 -19.07 25.37
CA GLY A 351 2.40 -19.15 25.75
C GLY A 351 1.52 -18.24 24.90
N ALA A 352 0.45 -18.78 24.34
CA ALA A 352 -0.44 -18.05 23.43
C ALA A 352 -0.97 -16.75 24.02
N THR A 353 -1.39 -16.77 25.28
CA THR A 353 -1.91 -15.60 25.98
C THR A 353 -0.87 -14.48 26.07
N SER A 354 0.37 -14.80 26.50
CA SER A 354 1.45 -13.81 26.60
C SER A 354 1.80 -13.21 25.23
N PHE A 355 1.74 -14.02 24.18
CA PHE A 355 2.01 -13.57 22.81
C PHE A 355 0.95 -12.56 22.32
N TYR A 356 -0.33 -12.89 22.45
CA TYR A 356 -1.41 -11.99 22.01
C TYR A 356 -1.50 -10.75 22.89
N MET A 357 -1.26 -10.86 24.19
CA MET A 357 -1.17 -9.69 25.08
C MET A 357 -0.07 -8.71 24.65
N ARG A 358 1.15 -9.21 24.38
CA ARG A 358 2.27 -8.36 23.91
C ARG A 358 1.89 -7.65 22.60
N GLY A 359 1.31 -8.39 21.66
CA GLY A 359 0.84 -7.82 20.40
C GLY A 359 -0.23 -6.74 20.59
N GLY A 360 -1.23 -7.02 21.42
CA GLY A 360 -2.30 -6.08 21.76
C GLY A 360 -1.79 -4.82 22.45
N ILE A 361 -0.96 -4.97 23.47
CA ILE A 361 -0.33 -3.85 24.19
C ILE A 361 0.50 -3.00 23.22
N THR A 362 1.32 -3.63 22.38
CA THR A 362 2.15 -2.90 21.39
C THR A 362 1.27 -2.12 20.40
N ALA A 363 0.22 -2.75 19.87
CA ALA A 363 -0.72 -2.10 18.96
C ALA A 363 -1.38 -0.88 19.61
N LEU A 364 -1.92 -1.05 20.82
CA LEU A 364 -2.55 0.04 21.58
C LEU A 364 -1.56 1.16 21.91
N SER A 365 -0.31 0.82 22.29
CA SER A 365 0.71 1.82 22.59
C SER A 365 1.11 2.63 21.34
N LEU A 366 1.30 1.98 20.19
CA LEU A 366 1.65 2.66 18.95
C LEU A 366 0.51 3.57 18.46
N ILE A 367 -0.72 3.06 18.46
CA ILE A 367 -1.90 3.83 18.07
C ILE A 367 -2.12 4.98 19.03
N GLY A 368 -1.99 4.72 20.36
CA GLY A 368 -2.10 5.74 21.38
C GLY A 368 -1.06 6.84 21.24
N LEU A 369 0.20 6.48 20.94
CA LEU A 369 1.26 7.46 20.70
C LEU A 369 0.96 8.36 19.50
N ILE A 370 0.51 7.78 18.38
CA ILE A 370 0.15 8.55 17.19
C ILE A 370 -1.07 9.41 17.47
N PHE A 371 -2.06 8.90 18.22
CA PHE A 371 -3.25 9.66 18.62
C PHE A 371 -2.89 10.85 19.52
N VAL A 372 -1.98 10.66 20.50
CA VAL A 372 -1.46 11.74 21.32
C VAL A 372 -0.73 12.78 20.47
N ALA A 373 0.13 12.34 19.55
CA ALA A 373 0.81 13.26 18.61
C ALA A 373 -0.21 14.07 17.79
N LEU A 374 -1.28 13.42 17.30
CA LEU A 374 -2.35 14.10 16.58
C LEU A 374 -3.07 15.14 17.47
N ARG A 375 -3.30 14.81 18.76
CA ARG A 375 -4.00 15.72 19.69
C ARG A 375 -3.26 17.04 19.90
N PHE A 376 -1.93 17.01 19.82
CA PHE A 376 -1.08 18.21 19.93
C PHE A 376 -0.68 18.80 18.56
N SER A 377 -1.17 18.23 17.47
CA SER A 377 -0.94 18.76 16.14
C SER A 377 -1.91 19.90 15.83
N PRO A 378 -1.47 20.93 15.09
CA PRO A 378 -2.38 21.94 14.53
C PRO A 378 -3.52 21.36 13.69
N ALA A 379 -3.33 20.14 13.16
CA ALA A 379 -4.38 19.41 12.43
C ALA A 379 -5.58 19.00 13.33
N SER A 380 -5.44 18.99 14.65
CA SER A 380 -6.51 18.64 15.59
C SER A 380 -7.38 19.82 15.99
N ASN A 381 -7.09 21.04 15.55
CA ASN A 381 -7.94 22.20 15.83
C ASN A 381 -9.27 22.05 15.08
N ALA A 382 -10.33 21.75 15.85
CA ALA A 382 -11.66 21.48 15.28
C ALA A 382 -12.23 22.72 14.56
N ALA A 383 -11.93 23.94 15.03
CA ALA A 383 -12.38 25.18 14.40
C ALA A 383 -11.72 25.34 13.02
N ASP A 384 -10.40 25.13 12.94
CA ASP A 384 -9.65 25.16 11.67
C ASP A 384 -10.18 24.13 10.68
N GLN A 385 -10.51 22.93 11.14
CA GLN A 385 -11.01 21.87 10.28
C GLN A 385 -12.45 22.13 9.80
N ARG A 386 -13.32 22.66 10.65
CA ARG A 386 -14.67 23.10 10.25
C ARG A 386 -14.58 24.22 9.22
N PHE A 387 -13.76 25.21 9.47
CA PHE A 387 -13.53 26.31 8.53
C PHE A 387 -13.04 25.82 7.16
N ARG A 388 -12.07 24.92 7.10
CA ARG A 388 -11.57 24.31 5.84
C ARG A 388 -12.66 23.52 5.11
N ARG A 389 -13.50 22.79 5.82
CA ARG A 389 -14.63 22.06 5.25
C ARG A 389 -15.63 23.00 4.61
N ASP A 390 -15.98 24.06 5.34
CA ASP A 390 -17.09 24.94 4.96
C ASP A 390 -16.70 25.95 3.86
N ILE A 391 -15.40 26.25 3.69
CA ILE A 391 -14.91 27.09 2.56
C ILE A 391 -15.44 26.63 1.20
N ARG A 392 -15.49 25.32 0.92
CA ARG A 392 -16.01 24.79 -0.36
C ARG A 392 -17.49 25.08 -0.52
N ALA A 393 -18.28 24.81 0.52
CA ALA A 393 -19.72 25.09 0.51
C ALA A 393 -20.01 26.62 0.38
N MET A 394 -19.17 27.46 1.01
CA MET A 394 -19.21 28.91 0.85
C MET A 394 -18.96 29.34 -0.59
N THR A 395 -17.92 28.81 -1.23
CA THR A 395 -17.57 29.12 -2.63
C THR A 395 -18.69 28.74 -3.61
N GLU A 396 -19.33 27.60 -3.37
CA GLU A 396 -20.48 27.18 -4.16
C GLU A 396 -21.68 28.11 -3.98
N SER A 397 -22.02 28.40 -2.72
CA SER A 397 -23.12 29.33 -2.37
C SER A 397 -22.88 30.74 -2.92
N GLU A 398 -21.64 31.24 -2.85
CA GLU A 398 -21.24 32.50 -3.44
C GLU A 398 -21.43 32.50 -4.98
N THR A 399 -21.00 31.44 -5.65
CA THR A 399 -21.11 31.33 -7.09
C THR A 399 -22.57 31.42 -7.55
N ILE A 400 -23.46 30.74 -6.84
CA ILE A 400 -24.88 30.76 -7.13
C ILE A 400 -25.46 32.15 -6.83
N ALA A 401 -25.13 32.73 -5.67
CA ALA A 401 -25.61 34.09 -5.29
C ALA A 401 -25.17 35.13 -6.30
N ARG A 402 -23.92 35.08 -6.73
CA ARG A 402 -23.37 36.01 -7.74
C ARG A 402 -24.06 35.85 -9.10
N LYS A 403 -24.33 34.62 -9.55
CA LYS A 403 -25.06 34.37 -10.79
C LYS A 403 -26.47 34.97 -10.74
N SER A 404 -27.23 34.67 -9.66
CA SER A 404 -28.58 35.20 -9.45
C SER A 404 -28.60 36.74 -9.40
N ALA A 405 -27.61 37.33 -8.71
CA ALA A 405 -27.46 38.78 -8.63
C ALA A 405 -27.20 39.40 -10.03
N ASN A 406 -26.25 38.86 -10.79
CA ASN A 406 -25.90 39.35 -12.12
C ASN A 406 -27.10 39.28 -13.07
N GLU A 407 -27.84 38.17 -13.05
CA GLU A 407 -29.09 38.06 -13.85
C GLU A 407 -30.12 39.10 -13.46
N ALA A 408 -30.32 39.36 -12.17
CA ALA A 408 -31.24 40.40 -11.70
C ALA A 408 -30.79 41.81 -12.12
N PHE A 409 -29.49 42.13 -12.03
CA PHE A 409 -28.93 43.40 -12.48
C PHE A 409 -29.08 43.60 -13.99
N GLU A 410 -28.82 42.56 -14.79
CA GLU A 410 -28.98 42.65 -16.26
C GLU A 410 -30.47 42.93 -16.65
N GLN A 411 -31.40 42.22 -16.01
CA GLN A 411 -32.81 42.39 -16.27
C GLN A 411 -33.32 43.80 -15.85
N LEU A 412 -32.81 44.31 -14.70
CA LEU A 412 -33.14 45.71 -14.30
C LEU A 412 -32.58 46.72 -15.29
N ARG A 413 -31.32 46.55 -15.71
CA ARG A 413 -30.65 47.42 -16.67
C ARG A 413 -31.35 47.44 -18.04
N ASN A 414 -31.85 46.27 -18.46
CA ASN A 414 -32.56 46.09 -19.72
C ASN A 414 -34.08 46.46 -19.62
N HIS A 415 -34.51 47.03 -18.49
CA HIS A 415 -35.93 47.38 -18.23
C HIS A 415 -36.90 46.18 -18.32
N GLN A 416 -36.41 44.95 -18.10
CA GLN A 416 -37.23 43.74 -18.13
C GLN A 416 -37.95 43.50 -16.80
N ILE A 417 -37.44 44.07 -15.74
CA ILE A 417 -38.04 44.03 -14.40
C ILE A 417 -38.05 45.42 -13.77
N THR A 418 -39.00 45.64 -12.86
CA THR A 418 -39.08 46.86 -12.05
C THR A 418 -38.08 46.83 -10.89
N GLY A 419 -37.81 47.99 -10.27
CA GLY A 419 -36.98 48.07 -9.07
C GLY A 419 -37.53 47.21 -7.92
N ARG A 420 -38.85 47.09 -7.77
CA ARG A 420 -39.45 46.22 -6.74
C ARG A 420 -39.26 44.74 -7.04
N GLU A 421 -39.38 44.32 -8.30
CA GLU A 421 -39.10 42.94 -8.71
C GLU A 421 -37.62 42.60 -8.55
N PHE A 422 -36.73 43.52 -8.85
CA PHE A 422 -35.29 43.40 -8.56
C PHE A 422 -35.04 43.18 -7.06
N ALA A 423 -35.62 44.05 -6.21
CA ALA A 423 -35.51 43.92 -4.75
C ALA A 423 -36.03 42.54 -4.25
N ALA A 424 -37.16 42.08 -4.80
CA ALA A 424 -37.70 40.77 -4.44
C ALA A 424 -36.77 39.62 -4.82
N ARG A 425 -36.07 39.66 -5.99
CA ARG A 425 -35.09 38.65 -6.41
C ARG A 425 -33.86 38.69 -5.52
N ILE A 426 -33.33 39.89 -5.23
CA ILE A 426 -32.21 40.02 -4.32
C ILE A 426 -32.55 39.43 -2.93
N ASN A 427 -33.75 39.73 -2.42
CA ASN A 427 -34.20 39.24 -1.12
C ASN A 427 -34.40 37.71 -1.08
N ASN A 428 -34.92 37.11 -2.16
CA ASN A 428 -35.27 35.69 -2.15
C ASN A 428 -34.13 34.79 -2.60
N ASP A 429 -33.28 35.20 -3.52
CA ASP A 429 -32.31 34.34 -4.20
C ASP A 429 -30.86 34.64 -3.79
N VAL A 430 -30.55 35.87 -3.32
CA VAL A 430 -29.19 36.32 -3.04
C VAL A 430 -28.92 36.46 -1.52
N LEU A 431 -29.74 37.24 -0.85
CA LEU A 431 -29.56 37.54 0.59
C LEU A 431 -29.50 36.27 1.48
N PRO A 432 -30.37 35.26 1.31
CA PRO A 432 -30.33 34.08 2.15
C PRO A 432 -29.00 33.31 2.06
N ARG A 433 -28.39 33.35 0.87
CA ARG A 433 -27.08 32.66 0.64
C ARG A 433 -25.95 33.41 1.32
N TRP A 434 -25.87 34.72 1.23
CA TRP A 434 -24.88 35.53 1.92
C TRP A 434 -25.07 35.51 3.43
N ALA A 435 -26.32 35.52 3.93
CA ALA A 435 -26.60 35.35 5.34
C ALA A 435 -26.16 33.97 5.87
N MET A 436 -26.32 32.91 5.07
CA MET A 436 -25.83 31.58 5.41
C MET A 436 -24.30 31.55 5.47
N ILE A 437 -23.61 32.17 4.50
CA ILE A 437 -22.14 32.28 4.49
C ILE A 437 -21.67 33.02 5.73
N GLN A 438 -22.26 34.19 6.06
CA GLN A 438 -21.88 34.97 7.23
C GLN A 438 -22.08 34.18 8.53
N LYS A 439 -23.22 33.51 8.68
CA LYS A 439 -23.49 32.65 9.84
C LYS A 439 -22.50 31.49 9.99
N SER A 440 -21.97 30.98 8.87
CA SER A 440 -20.92 29.93 8.91
C SER A 440 -19.62 30.49 9.49
N PHE A 441 -19.20 31.71 9.14
CA PHE A 441 -18.03 32.35 9.73
C PHE A 441 -18.18 32.62 11.24
N GLU A 442 -19.38 33.05 11.67
CA GLU A 442 -19.65 33.21 13.10
C GLU A 442 -19.55 31.90 13.89
N ARG A 443 -20.06 30.79 13.31
CA ARG A 443 -20.01 29.47 13.93
C ARG A 443 -18.60 28.89 13.96
N ASP A 444 -17.84 29.06 12.87
CA ASP A 444 -16.54 28.44 12.65
C ASP A 444 -15.40 29.46 12.83
N ARG A 445 -15.55 30.32 13.85
CA ARG A 445 -14.49 31.26 14.21
C ARG A 445 -13.20 30.50 14.55
N VAL A 446 -12.13 30.88 13.88
CA VAL A 446 -10.81 30.30 14.05
C VAL A 446 -10.12 30.93 15.26
N ASP A 447 -9.34 30.12 15.99
CA ASP A 447 -8.62 30.59 17.18
C ASP A 447 -7.57 31.66 16.82
N ASP A 448 -7.28 32.53 17.76
CA ASP A 448 -6.41 33.69 17.55
C ASP A 448 -4.94 33.32 17.21
N ASP A 449 -4.49 32.13 17.65
CA ASP A 449 -3.18 31.56 17.37
C ASP A 449 -3.13 30.67 16.09
N SER A 450 -4.26 30.50 15.44
CA SER A 450 -4.32 29.70 14.21
C SER A 450 -3.62 30.36 13.02
N LYS A 451 -2.89 29.56 12.27
CA LYS A 451 -2.30 29.98 10.97
C LYS A 451 -3.38 30.33 9.91
N LEU A 452 -4.62 29.95 10.13
CA LEU A 452 -5.72 30.28 9.25
C LEU A 452 -6.41 31.58 9.63
N LYS A 453 -6.08 32.18 10.77
CA LYS A 453 -6.69 33.41 11.26
C LYS A 453 -6.72 34.55 10.23
N PRO A 454 -5.58 34.88 9.56
CA PRO A 454 -5.60 35.94 8.57
C PRO A 454 -6.53 35.67 7.36
N LEU A 455 -6.61 34.38 6.95
CA LEU A 455 -7.51 34.00 5.86
C LEU A 455 -8.97 34.06 6.33
N TRP A 456 -9.25 33.62 7.56
CA TRP A 456 -10.58 33.68 8.13
C TRP A 456 -11.07 35.14 8.25
N GLU A 457 -10.24 36.04 8.75
CA GLU A 457 -10.56 37.46 8.86
C GLU A 457 -10.93 38.07 7.49
N LEU A 458 -10.09 37.88 6.47
CA LEU A 458 -10.36 38.41 5.14
C LEU A 458 -11.63 37.86 4.51
N LEU A 459 -11.92 36.57 4.69
CA LEU A 459 -13.14 35.95 4.16
C LEU A 459 -14.39 36.40 4.93
N ASN A 460 -14.27 36.59 6.25
CA ASN A 460 -15.32 37.13 7.08
C ASN A 460 -15.69 38.55 6.64
N ASP A 461 -14.68 39.45 6.55
CA ASP A 461 -14.86 40.86 6.14
C ASP A 461 -15.41 40.95 4.71
N TYR A 462 -14.96 40.09 3.79
CA TYR A 462 -15.50 39.96 2.45
C TYR A 462 -16.99 39.59 2.49
N SER A 463 -17.35 38.56 3.27
CA SER A 463 -18.74 38.10 3.34
C SER A 463 -19.68 39.14 3.97
N GLU A 464 -19.19 39.87 4.98
CA GLU A 464 -19.91 40.96 5.63
C GLU A 464 -20.14 42.12 4.67
N SER A 465 -19.13 42.53 3.92
CA SER A 465 -19.22 43.56 2.90
C SER A 465 -20.21 43.18 1.81
N ARG A 466 -20.21 41.92 1.33
CA ARG A 466 -21.17 41.43 0.32
C ARG A 466 -22.60 41.38 0.85
N LEU A 467 -22.82 40.88 2.07
CA LEU A 467 -24.14 40.85 2.68
C LEU A 467 -24.73 42.27 2.81
N ALA A 468 -23.93 43.21 3.34
CA ALA A 468 -24.32 44.62 3.46
C ALA A 468 -24.63 45.28 2.11
N ALA A 469 -23.80 45.01 1.09
CA ALA A 469 -24.03 45.49 -0.26
C ALA A 469 -25.40 45.04 -0.80
N PHE A 470 -25.74 43.76 -0.70
CA PHE A 470 -26.98 43.23 -1.21
C PHE A 470 -28.21 43.68 -0.42
N GLN A 471 -28.10 43.95 0.90
CA GLN A 471 -29.14 44.59 1.71
C GLN A 471 -29.41 46.01 1.22
N LEU A 472 -28.36 46.77 0.87
CA LEU A 472 -28.51 48.10 0.32
C LEU A 472 -29.08 48.08 -1.10
N PHE A 473 -28.67 47.10 -1.95
CA PHE A 473 -29.30 46.95 -3.29
C PHE A 473 -30.81 46.59 -3.20
N GLU A 474 -31.18 45.72 -2.26
CA GLU A 474 -32.60 45.43 -2.00
C GLU A 474 -33.37 46.72 -1.61
N SER A 475 -32.83 47.45 -0.61
CA SER A 475 -33.41 48.71 -0.18
C SER A 475 -33.54 49.72 -1.31
N ALA A 476 -32.50 49.89 -2.12
CA ALA A 476 -32.48 50.78 -3.28
C ALA A 476 -33.53 50.41 -4.31
N GLY A 477 -33.66 49.13 -4.66
CA GLY A 477 -34.68 48.65 -5.62
C GLY A 477 -36.11 48.87 -5.11
N ARG A 478 -36.33 48.70 -3.80
CA ARG A 478 -37.63 48.89 -3.16
C ARG A 478 -38.01 50.36 -3.03
N THR A 479 -37.05 51.23 -2.71
CA THR A 479 -37.29 52.66 -2.38
C THR A 479 -37.05 53.62 -3.54
N GLY A 480 -36.25 53.21 -4.54
CA GLY A 480 -35.80 54.05 -5.62
C GLY A 480 -34.69 55.03 -5.25
N LYS A 481 -34.09 54.93 -4.05
CA LYS A 481 -33.05 55.87 -3.55
C LYS A 481 -31.70 55.60 -4.20
N THR A 482 -31.24 56.51 -5.07
CA THR A 482 -29.92 56.44 -5.70
C THR A 482 -28.77 56.42 -4.70
N ALA A 483 -28.93 57.03 -3.53
CA ALA A 483 -27.91 57.02 -2.48
C ALA A 483 -27.60 55.59 -1.96
N ASP A 484 -28.64 54.76 -1.81
CA ASP A 484 -28.50 53.36 -1.40
C ASP A 484 -27.73 52.55 -2.44
N PHE A 485 -27.95 52.81 -3.76
CA PHE A 485 -27.16 52.17 -4.84
C PHE A 485 -25.66 52.53 -4.77
N LYS A 486 -25.33 53.79 -4.51
CA LYS A 486 -23.94 54.23 -4.36
C LYS A 486 -23.28 53.64 -3.12
N ALA A 487 -24.00 53.55 -2.00
CA ALA A 487 -23.53 52.94 -0.79
C ALA A 487 -23.33 51.42 -0.97
N ALA A 488 -24.22 50.74 -1.67
CA ALA A 488 -24.06 49.35 -2.04
C ALA A 488 -22.81 49.09 -2.87
N GLN A 489 -22.56 49.93 -3.91
CA GLN A 489 -21.40 49.82 -4.76
C GLN A 489 -20.08 49.96 -3.93
N ALA A 490 -20.03 50.93 -3.03
CA ALA A 490 -18.86 51.11 -2.14
C ALA A 490 -18.57 49.89 -1.29
N LYS A 491 -19.62 49.16 -0.86
CA LYS A 491 -19.46 47.87 -0.12
C LYS A 491 -18.97 46.75 -1.06
N VAL A 492 -19.39 46.73 -2.32
CA VAL A 492 -18.86 45.76 -3.32
C VAL A 492 -17.39 46.03 -3.56
N ASP A 493 -16.99 47.29 -3.73
CA ASP A 493 -15.58 47.68 -3.96
C ASP A 493 -14.68 47.32 -2.77
N GLN A 494 -15.19 47.44 -1.54
CA GLN A 494 -14.48 46.99 -0.34
C GLN A 494 -14.24 45.49 -0.38
N GLY A 495 -15.24 44.66 -0.67
CA GLY A 495 -15.09 43.21 -0.79
C GLY A 495 -14.12 42.79 -1.88
N ASP A 496 -14.02 43.55 -2.98
CA ASP A 496 -13.03 43.26 -4.05
C ASP A 496 -11.60 43.54 -3.58
N ILE A 497 -11.39 44.49 -2.67
CA ILE A 497 -10.10 44.75 -2.03
C ILE A 497 -9.74 43.53 -1.16
N ASP A 498 -10.68 43.01 -0.37
CA ASP A 498 -10.46 41.85 0.49
C ASP A 498 -10.07 40.60 -0.31
N LEU A 499 -10.74 40.38 -1.46
CA LEU A 499 -10.38 39.29 -2.40
C LEU A 499 -8.97 39.46 -3.00
N LYS A 500 -8.54 40.69 -3.26
CA LYS A 500 -7.19 40.95 -3.76
C LYS A 500 -6.13 40.62 -2.70
N LEU A 501 -6.36 41.06 -1.46
CA LEU A 501 -5.48 40.74 -0.34
C LEU A 501 -5.35 39.23 -0.10
N MET A 502 -6.44 38.47 -0.27
CA MET A 502 -6.40 37.00 -0.18
C MET A 502 -5.52 36.37 -1.26
N ARG A 503 -5.57 36.85 -2.50
CA ARG A 503 -4.72 36.36 -3.60
C ARG A 503 -3.23 36.63 -3.29
N ASP A 504 -2.93 37.80 -2.79
CA ASP A 504 -1.56 38.19 -2.43
C ASP A 504 -1.02 37.34 -1.27
N LEU A 505 -1.86 37.02 -0.28
CA LEU A 505 -1.52 36.09 0.82
C LEU A 505 -1.22 34.67 0.32
N ASN A 506 -1.98 34.15 -0.64
CA ASN A 506 -1.73 32.83 -1.20
C ASN A 506 -0.43 32.77 -2.03
N GLN A 507 -0.15 33.81 -2.82
CA GLN A 507 1.09 33.88 -3.61
C GLN A 507 2.36 34.06 -2.73
N GLY A 508 2.24 34.69 -1.58
CA GLY A 508 3.33 34.81 -0.60
C GLY A 508 3.64 33.51 0.17
N ARG A 509 2.75 32.52 0.15
CA ARG A 509 2.94 31.20 0.76
C ARG A 509 3.57 30.14 -0.16
N GLU A 510 3.64 30.42 -1.46
CA GLU A 510 4.29 29.55 -2.46
C GLU A 510 5.78 29.89 -2.70
N LYS A 511 6.27 30.92 -2.04
CA LYS A 511 7.72 31.27 -1.99
C LYS A 511 8.29 30.90 -0.61
#